data_e643f98bce863d5539537669a9b66477
#
_entry.id   e643f98bce863d5539537669a9b66477
#
_cell.length_a   1.000
_cell.length_b   1.000
_cell.length_c   1.000
_cell.angle_alpha   90.00
_cell.angle_beta   90.00
_cell.angle_gamma   90.00
#
_symmetry.space_group_name_H-M   'P 1'
#
loop_
_entity.id
_entity.type
_entity.pdbx_description
1 polymer ?
#
loop_
_entity_poly.entity_id
_entity_poly.type
_entity_poly.pdbx_seq_one_letter_code
_entity_poly.pdbx_strand_id
1 'polypeptide(L)'
;MIYFNRPALVGNELKYIQDAVAQGMLCGDGKYTKLCSAWMKERFQVNQVFLTTSCTHALEMAAFLSDIQPGDEVIMPSYTFVSTADAFVLRGAKIVFVDIRPDTMNIDENLIEDAITEKTRAIVPVHYAGVGCEMNKIMEIARRHNLKVVEDAAQGVDAYYHGKALGTIGDFGCYS
;
A
#
# COMPACT_ATOMS: atom_id res chain seq x y z
N MET A 1 -24.22 -12.59 -18.88
CA MET A 1 -22.85 -12.06 -19.10
C MET A 1 -22.22 -11.80 -17.74
N ILE A 2 -21.04 -12.34 -17.49
CA ILE A 2 -20.27 -12.08 -16.24
C ILE A 2 -19.28 -10.97 -16.57
N TYR A 3 -19.39 -9.83 -15.87
CA TYR A 3 -18.48 -8.71 -16.03
C TYR A 3 -17.25 -8.93 -15.13
N PHE A 4 -16.08 -8.54 -15.61
CA PHE A 4 -14.85 -8.58 -14.82
C PHE A 4 -14.91 -7.62 -13.64
N ASN A 5 -15.51 -6.44 -13.83
CA ASN A 5 -15.68 -5.42 -12.81
C ASN A 5 -17.03 -4.70 -12.98
N ARG A 6 -17.65 -4.31 -11.87
CA ARG A 6 -18.86 -3.47 -11.86
C ARG A 6 -18.76 -2.49 -10.68
N PRO A 7 -19.07 -1.19 -10.88
CA PRO A 7 -19.20 -0.25 -9.76
C PRO A 7 -20.30 -0.73 -8.80
N ALA A 8 -19.99 -0.71 -7.51
CA ALA A 8 -20.98 -0.96 -6.47
C ALA A 8 -21.75 0.33 -6.19
N LEU A 9 -23.04 0.33 -6.50
CA LEU A 9 -23.93 1.46 -6.19
C LEU A 9 -24.89 1.02 -5.08
N VAL A 10 -24.88 1.75 -3.97
CA VAL A 10 -25.72 1.47 -2.78
C VAL A 10 -26.88 2.46 -2.64
N GLY A 11 -26.97 3.46 -3.54
CA GLY A 11 -28.09 4.40 -3.65
C GLY A 11 -27.94 5.69 -2.80
N ASN A 12 -26.83 5.85 -2.10
CA ASN A 12 -26.56 7.05 -1.30
C ASN A 12 -25.58 8.04 -1.96
N GLU A 13 -25.00 7.71 -3.09
CA GLU A 13 -23.92 8.46 -3.73
C GLU A 13 -24.32 9.90 -4.02
N LEU A 14 -25.46 10.11 -4.69
CA LEU A 14 -25.95 11.44 -5.01
C LEU A 14 -26.33 12.25 -3.77
N LYS A 15 -26.84 11.60 -2.72
CA LYS A 15 -27.14 12.27 -1.46
C LYS A 15 -25.87 12.83 -0.80
N TYR A 16 -24.78 12.08 -0.78
CA TYR A 16 -23.52 12.52 -0.22
C TYR A 16 -22.88 13.65 -1.05
N ILE A 17 -22.98 13.57 -2.39
CA ILE A 17 -22.54 14.63 -3.29
C ILE A 17 -23.34 15.91 -3.03
N GLN A 18 -24.67 15.83 -2.96
CA GLN A 18 -25.53 16.99 -2.69
C GLN A 18 -25.22 17.62 -1.32
N ASP A 19 -25.00 16.81 -0.28
CA ASP A 19 -24.63 17.29 1.04
C ASP A 19 -23.26 18.01 1.01
N ALA A 20 -22.26 17.46 0.30
CA ALA A 20 -20.95 18.10 0.15
C ALA A 20 -21.08 19.47 -0.56
N VAL A 21 -21.88 19.55 -1.61
CA VAL A 21 -22.15 20.80 -2.34
C VAL A 21 -22.85 21.80 -1.43
N ALA A 22 -23.88 21.39 -0.68
CA ALA A 22 -24.63 22.24 0.24
C ALA A 22 -23.76 22.84 1.36
N GLN A 23 -22.70 22.14 1.77
CA GLN A 23 -21.73 22.64 2.74
C GLN A 23 -20.77 23.68 2.17
N GLY A 24 -20.73 23.87 0.85
CA GLY A 24 -19.83 24.80 0.18
C GLY A 24 -18.35 24.43 0.22
N MET A 25 -18.01 23.18 0.61
CA MET A 25 -16.63 22.69 0.74
C MET A 25 -16.38 21.55 -0.24
N LEU A 26 -15.90 21.88 -1.43
CA LEU A 26 -15.61 20.94 -2.51
C LEU A 26 -14.12 20.62 -2.67
N CYS A 27 -13.26 21.19 -1.82
CA CYS A 27 -11.84 20.88 -1.77
C CYS A 27 -11.58 19.63 -0.92
N GLY A 28 -10.31 19.18 -0.92
CA GLY A 28 -9.86 18.09 -0.02
C GLY A 28 -10.01 18.44 1.46
N ASP A 29 -9.89 17.44 2.30
CA ASP A 29 -9.99 17.52 3.77
C ASP A 29 -11.35 18.02 4.30
N GLY A 30 -12.40 17.82 3.51
CA GLY A 30 -13.77 18.12 3.91
C GLY A 30 -14.37 17.07 4.88
N LYS A 31 -15.68 17.22 5.15
CA LYS A 31 -16.44 16.32 6.05
C LYS A 31 -16.26 14.84 5.69
N TYR A 32 -16.39 14.49 4.42
CA TYR A 32 -16.35 13.09 3.98
C TYR A 32 -14.93 12.50 4.04
N THR A 33 -13.90 13.30 3.78
CA THR A 33 -12.51 12.87 4.03
C THR A 33 -12.30 12.48 5.49
N LYS A 34 -12.78 13.31 6.41
CA LYS A 34 -12.68 13.06 7.87
C LYS A 34 -13.48 11.83 8.30
N LEU A 35 -14.69 11.66 7.77
CA LEU A 35 -15.52 10.47 8.06
C LEU A 35 -14.88 9.19 7.54
N CYS A 36 -14.37 9.18 6.31
CA CYS A 36 -13.68 8.02 5.75
C CYS A 36 -12.41 7.69 6.54
N SER A 37 -11.58 8.69 6.83
CA SER A 37 -10.36 8.49 7.61
C SER A 37 -10.66 7.96 9.02
N ALA A 38 -11.68 8.49 9.69
CA ALA A 38 -12.10 8.02 11.02
C ALA A 38 -12.60 6.57 10.96
N TRP A 39 -13.44 6.24 9.97
CA TRP A 39 -13.94 4.88 9.77
C TRP A 39 -12.80 3.88 9.51
N MET A 40 -11.86 4.22 8.63
CA MET A 40 -10.72 3.34 8.35
C MET A 40 -9.81 3.17 9.56
N LYS A 41 -9.58 4.23 10.35
CA LYS A 41 -8.81 4.14 11.60
C LYS A 41 -9.42 3.16 12.58
N GLU A 42 -10.73 3.24 12.77
CA GLU A 42 -11.47 2.34 13.66
C GLU A 42 -11.51 0.92 13.11
N ARG A 43 -11.82 0.76 11.80
CA ARG A 43 -11.95 -0.55 11.14
C ARG A 43 -10.65 -1.33 11.16
N PHE A 44 -9.54 -0.69 10.84
CA PHE A 44 -8.23 -1.33 10.66
C PHE A 44 -7.29 -1.13 11.86
N GLN A 45 -7.74 -0.44 12.90
CA GLN A 45 -6.96 -0.19 14.13
C GLN A 45 -5.60 0.45 13.84
N VAL A 46 -5.58 1.46 12.96
CA VAL A 46 -4.38 2.19 12.57
C VAL A 46 -4.35 3.60 13.16
N ASN A 47 -3.15 4.14 13.36
CA ASN A 47 -2.97 5.45 13.97
C ASN A 47 -3.39 6.60 13.06
N GLN A 48 -3.06 6.53 11.78
CA GLN A 48 -3.32 7.58 10.80
C GLN A 48 -3.82 7.01 9.47
N VAL A 49 -4.71 7.77 8.82
CA VAL A 49 -5.22 7.49 7.48
C VAL A 49 -5.26 8.79 6.71
N PHE A 50 -4.68 8.76 5.51
CA PHE A 50 -4.71 9.87 4.56
C PHE A 50 -5.40 9.40 3.28
N LEU A 51 -6.38 10.15 2.81
CA LEU A 51 -7.00 9.89 1.52
C LEU A 51 -6.20 10.59 0.42
N THR A 52 -5.86 9.83 -0.61
CA THR A 52 -5.18 10.31 -1.81
C THR A 52 -6.09 10.14 -3.02
N THR A 53 -5.70 10.66 -4.16
CA THR A 53 -6.49 10.56 -5.40
C THR A 53 -6.36 9.18 -6.06
N SER A 54 -5.37 8.39 -5.68
CA SER A 54 -5.12 7.03 -6.17
C SER A 54 -4.16 6.28 -5.26
N CYS A 55 -4.09 4.96 -5.37
CA CYS A 55 -3.06 4.16 -4.72
C CYS A 55 -1.65 4.52 -5.21
N THR A 56 -1.51 4.92 -6.48
CA THR A 56 -0.25 5.44 -7.02
C THR A 56 0.27 6.61 -6.18
N HIS A 57 -0.56 7.62 -5.92
CA HIS A 57 -0.19 8.75 -5.08
C HIS A 57 0.00 8.37 -3.60
N ALA A 58 -0.69 7.32 -3.11
CA ALA A 58 -0.42 6.78 -1.78
C ALA A 58 0.98 6.17 -1.68
N LEU A 59 1.41 5.40 -2.70
CA LEU A 59 2.75 4.83 -2.79
C LEU A 59 3.83 5.92 -2.91
N GLU A 60 3.59 6.95 -3.73
CA GLU A 60 4.48 8.11 -3.83
C GLU A 60 4.65 8.84 -2.48
N MET A 61 3.53 9.02 -1.75
CA MET A 61 3.56 9.61 -0.41
C MET A 61 4.31 8.70 0.58
N ALA A 62 4.12 7.39 0.52
CA ALA A 62 4.84 6.44 1.36
C ALA A 62 6.36 6.45 1.07
N ALA A 63 6.75 6.53 -0.20
CA ALA A 63 8.15 6.66 -0.60
C ALA A 63 8.78 7.96 -0.07
N PHE A 64 8.03 9.08 -0.09
CA PHE A 64 8.45 10.34 0.49
C PHE A 64 8.60 10.25 2.00
N LEU A 65 7.61 9.69 2.69
CA LEU A 65 7.60 9.55 4.16
C LEU A 65 8.62 8.53 4.67
N SER A 66 9.05 7.60 3.81
CA SER A 66 10.15 6.66 4.08
C SER A 66 11.54 7.28 3.93
N ASP A 67 11.61 8.57 3.60
CA ASP A 67 12.84 9.33 3.38
C ASP A 67 13.77 8.71 2.33
N ILE A 68 13.20 8.13 1.29
CA ILE A 68 13.96 7.54 0.19
C ILE A 68 14.74 8.62 -0.57
N GLN A 69 16.03 8.40 -0.75
CA GLN A 69 16.97 9.32 -1.38
C GLN A 69 17.51 8.75 -2.71
N PRO A 70 18.02 9.61 -3.60
CA PRO A 70 18.68 9.15 -4.82
C PRO A 70 19.84 8.19 -4.54
N GLY A 71 19.79 7.01 -5.18
CA GLY A 71 20.78 5.96 -5.02
C GLY A 71 20.47 4.92 -3.95
N ASP A 72 19.44 5.14 -3.14
CA ASP A 72 18.91 4.10 -2.26
C ASP A 72 18.35 2.92 -3.07
N GLU A 73 18.36 1.74 -2.49
CA GLU A 73 17.79 0.54 -3.08
C GLU A 73 16.50 0.14 -2.37
N VAL A 74 15.49 -0.26 -3.18
CA VAL A 74 14.18 -0.69 -2.70
C VAL A 74 13.86 -2.05 -3.29
N ILE A 75 13.62 -3.02 -2.42
CA ILE A 75 13.32 -4.41 -2.80
C ILE A 75 11.82 -4.57 -3.00
N MET A 76 11.42 -5.18 -4.11
CA MET A 76 10.02 -5.49 -4.41
C MET A 76 9.89 -6.66 -5.39
N PRO A 77 8.69 -7.28 -5.52
CA PRO A 77 8.50 -8.30 -6.55
C PRO A 77 8.50 -7.68 -7.95
N SER A 78 8.96 -8.44 -8.95
CA SER A 78 8.87 -8.04 -10.36
C SER A 78 7.44 -8.16 -10.90
N TYR A 79 6.58 -8.94 -10.26
CA TYR A 79 5.18 -9.13 -10.62
C TYR A 79 4.29 -8.19 -9.82
N THR A 80 4.07 -7.00 -10.37
CA THR A 80 3.26 -5.95 -9.75
C THR A 80 2.77 -4.96 -10.81
N PHE A 81 1.91 -4.03 -10.41
CA PHE A 81 1.58 -2.89 -11.23
C PHE A 81 2.74 -1.88 -11.24
N VAL A 82 2.93 -1.19 -12.35
CA VAL A 82 4.10 -0.30 -12.56
C VAL A 82 4.24 0.79 -11.49
N SER A 83 3.13 1.30 -10.93
CA SER A 83 3.15 2.35 -9.90
C SER A 83 3.91 1.94 -8.63
N THR A 84 3.97 0.64 -8.32
CA THR A 84 4.72 0.15 -7.17
C THR A 84 6.20 0.52 -7.29
N ALA A 85 6.78 0.39 -8.49
CA ALA A 85 8.16 0.77 -8.75
C ALA A 85 8.32 2.28 -8.98
N ASP A 86 7.44 2.88 -9.78
CA ASP A 86 7.53 4.28 -10.18
C ASP A 86 7.56 5.23 -8.98
N ALA A 87 6.79 4.94 -7.94
CA ALA A 87 6.75 5.75 -6.72
C ALA A 87 8.13 5.95 -6.09
N PHE A 88 8.97 4.93 -6.11
CA PHE A 88 10.32 4.98 -5.55
C PHE A 88 11.35 5.49 -6.57
N VAL A 89 11.16 5.16 -7.86
CA VAL A 89 12.01 5.69 -8.95
C VAL A 89 11.91 7.22 -9.02
N LEU A 90 10.73 7.80 -8.81
CA LEU A 90 10.55 9.26 -8.73
C LEU A 90 11.36 9.90 -7.60
N ARG A 91 11.74 9.15 -6.58
CA ARG A 91 12.66 9.59 -5.50
C ARG A 91 14.14 9.36 -5.86
N GLY A 92 14.44 8.78 -7.03
CA GLY A 92 15.79 8.45 -7.47
C GLY A 92 16.31 7.11 -6.92
N ALA A 93 15.42 6.28 -6.36
CA ALA A 93 15.79 4.95 -5.91
C ALA A 93 16.09 4.01 -7.08
N LYS A 94 16.93 3.03 -6.81
CA LYS A 94 17.14 1.87 -7.66
C LYS A 94 16.27 0.71 -7.18
N ILE A 95 15.45 0.18 -8.07
CA ILE A 95 14.61 -0.98 -7.74
C ILE A 95 15.44 -2.26 -7.83
N VAL A 96 15.33 -3.08 -6.79
CA VAL A 96 15.91 -4.41 -6.72
C VAL A 96 14.77 -5.42 -6.77
N PHE A 97 14.58 -6.04 -7.92
CA PHE A 97 13.52 -7.02 -8.10
C PHE A 97 13.91 -8.37 -7.51
N VAL A 98 12.98 -8.95 -6.77
CA VAL A 98 13.03 -10.30 -6.24
C VAL A 98 11.92 -11.11 -6.88
N ASP A 99 12.17 -12.39 -7.14
CA ASP A 99 11.20 -13.26 -7.78
C ASP A 99 10.00 -13.54 -6.87
N ILE A 100 8.94 -14.07 -7.45
CA ILE A 100 7.69 -14.39 -6.78
C ILE A 100 7.57 -15.87 -6.51
N ARG A 101 6.75 -16.20 -5.53
CA ARG A 101 6.32 -17.57 -5.27
C ARG A 101 5.30 -18.00 -6.34
N PRO A 102 5.43 -19.20 -6.91
CA PRO A 102 4.52 -19.66 -7.96
C PRO A 102 3.10 -19.98 -7.44
N ASP A 103 2.94 -20.19 -6.14
CA ASP A 103 1.67 -20.55 -5.51
C ASP A 103 0.80 -19.34 -5.17
N THR A 104 1.39 -18.18 -4.88
CA THR A 104 0.69 -16.97 -4.44
C THR A 104 0.87 -15.78 -5.36
N MET A 105 1.87 -15.78 -6.25
CA MET A 105 2.34 -14.64 -7.05
C MET A 105 2.88 -13.48 -6.20
N ASN A 106 3.01 -13.66 -4.88
CA ASN A 106 3.62 -12.70 -3.99
C ASN A 106 5.14 -12.84 -3.99
N ILE A 107 5.85 -11.80 -3.52
CA ILE A 107 7.31 -11.85 -3.35
C ILE A 107 7.74 -13.12 -2.59
N ASP A 108 8.79 -13.79 -3.08
CA ASP A 108 9.40 -14.90 -2.33
C ASP A 108 10.24 -14.33 -1.17
N GLU A 109 9.70 -14.44 0.02
CA GLU A 109 10.32 -13.94 1.24
C GLU A 109 11.67 -14.60 1.56
N ASN A 110 11.97 -15.75 0.94
CA ASN A 110 13.24 -16.45 1.13
C ASN A 110 14.40 -15.81 0.35
N LEU A 111 14.08 -15.05 -0.70
CA LEU A 111 15.07 -14.41 -1.56
C LEU A 111 15.36 -12.96 -1.16
N ILE A 112 14.58 -12.39 -0.24
CA ILE A 112 14.71 -10.97 0.14
C ILE A 112 16.07 -10.70 0.77
N GLU A 113 16.52 -11.55 1.70
CA GLU A 113 17.73 -11.28 2.47
C GLU A 113 18.99 -11.27 1.62
N ASP A 114 19.07 -12.14 0.62
CA ASP A 114 20.19 -12.18 -0.34
C ASP A 114 20.24 -10.96 -1.26
N ALA A 115 19.12 -10.23 -1.39
CA ALA A 115 19.02 -9.01 -2.18
C ALA A 115 19.39 -7.73 -1.41
N ILE A 116 19.62 -7.83 -0.08
CA ILE A 116 19.92 -6.69 0.77
C ILE A 116 21.39 -6.25 0.59
N THR A 117 21.58 -4.96 0.43
CA THR A 117 22.89 -4.30 0.41
C THR A 117 22.93 -3.17 1.44
N GLU A 118 24.08 -2.52 1.58
CA GLU A 118 24.23 -1.32 2.43
C GLU A 118 23.36 -0.15 1.96
N LYS A 119 22.90 -0.16 0.72
CA LYS A 119 22.04 0.87 0.13
C LYS A 119 20.55 0.56 0.26
N THR A 120 20.18 -0.64 0.67
CA THR A 120 18.76 -1.01 0.83
C THR A 120 18.13 -0.19 1.95
N ARG A 121 16.94 0.38 1.69
CA ARG A 121 16.19 1.20 2.65
C ARG A 121 14.79 0.71 2.89
N ALA A 122 14.19 0.04 1.91
CA ALA A 122 12.82 -0.42 2.05
C ALA A 122 12.57 -1.76 1.35
N ILE A 123 11.55 -2.47 1.83
CA ILE A 123 10.94 -3.62 1.19
C ILE A 123 9.48 -3.25 0.90
N VAL A 124 9.04 -3.53 -0.33
CA VAL A 124 7.66 -3.24 -0.77
C VAL A 124 6.98 -4.56 -1.17
N PRO A 125 6.39 -5.28 -0.20
CA PRO A 125 5.56 -6.44 -0.52
C PRO A 125 4.27 -5.99 -1.22
N VAL A 126 3.80 -6.78 -2.18
CA VAL A 126 2.54 -6.57 -2.90
C VAL A 126 1.59 -7.71 -2.56
N HIS A 127 0.44 -7.40 -1.99
CA HIS A 127 -0.59 -8.39 -1.63
C HIS A 127 -1.45 -8.71 -2.85
N TYR A 128 -0.90 -9.50 -3.77
CA TYR A 128 -1.53 -9.77 -5.05
C TYR A 128 -2.87 -10.48 -4.89
N ALA A 129 -3.90 -9.98 -5.56
CA ALA A 129 -5.29 -10.46 -5.49
C ALA A 129 -5.85 -10.55 -4.04
N GLY A 130 -5.32 -9.76 -3.11
CA GLY A 130 -5.72 -9.79 -1.70
C GLY A 130 -5.16 -10.96 -0.90
N VAL A 131 -4.22 -11.72 -1.46
CA VAL A 131 -3.48 -12.77 -0.73
C VAL A 131 -2.31 -12.13 0.01
N GLY A 132 -2.24 -12.32 1.32
CA GLY A 132 -1.15 -11.76 2.14
C GLY A 132 0.21 -12.36 1.79
N CYS A 133 1.25 -11.50 1.69
CA CYS A 133 2.64 -11.96 1.72
C CYS A 133 2.97 -12.59 3.08
N GLU A 134 4.08 -13.32 3.18
CA GLU A 134 4.59 -13.87 4.44
C GLU A 134 5.15 -12.75 5.35
N MET A 135 4.23 -11.90 5.84
CA MET A 135 4.57 -10.67 6.54
C MET A 135 5.39 -10.88 7.82
N ASN A 136 5.18 -11.99 8.52
CA ASN A 136 5.98 -12.28 9.72
C ASN A 136 7.47 -12.36 9.38
N LYS A 137 7.83 -13.06 8.31
CA LYS A 137 9.22 -13.19 7.86
C LYS A 137 9.76 -11.89 7.28
N ILE A 138 8.97 -11.21 6.46
CA ILE A 138 9.34 -9.90 5.88
C ILE A 138 9.65 -8.88 6.99
N MET A 139 8.78 -8.79 8.00
CA MET A 139 8.97 -7.88 9.13
C MET A 139 10.16 -8.27 10.02
N GLU A 140 10.47 -9.55 10.13
CA GLU A 140 11.66 -10.03 10.83
C GLU A 140 12.93 -9.57 10.11
N ILE A 141 13.00 -9.80 8.79
CA ILE A 141 14.11 -9.33 7.95
C ILE A 141 14.26 -7.82 8.03
N ALA A 142 13.17 -7.09 7.85
CA ALA A 142 13.18 -5.62 7.90
C ALA A 142 13.72 -5.08 9.24
N ARG A 143 13.32 -5.67 10.37
CA ARG A 143 13.84 -5.26 11.69
C ARG A 143 15.33 -5.55 11.85
N ARG A 144 15.81 -6.72 11.39
CA ARG A 144 17.24 -7.08 11.48
C ARG A 144 18.14 -6.10 10.71
N HIS A 145 17.64 -5.61 9.58
CA HIS A 145 18.38 -4.74 8.68
C HIS A 145 17.97 -3.26 8.78
N ASN A 146 17.09 -2.90 9.73
CA ASN A 146 16.57 -1.54 9.92
C ASN A 146 15.96 -0.95 8.63
N LEU A 147 15.15 -1.76 7.92
CA LEU A 147 14.49 -1.37 6.68
C LEU A 147 13.04 -0.96 6.92
N LYS A 148 12.54 -0.05 6.10
CA LYS A 148 11.12 0.29 6.05
C LYS A 148 10.34 -0.77 5.29
N VAL A 149 9.07 -0.98 5.69
CA VAL A 149 8.14 -1.87 4.97
C VAL A 149 6.94 -1.05 4.52
N VAL A 150 6.76 -0.95 3.20
CA VAL A 150 5.62 -0.29 2.56
C VAL A 150 4.77 -1.37 1.89
N GLU A 151 3.59 -1.64 2.43
CA GLU A 151 2.68 -2.63 1.87
C GLU A 151 1.91 -2.03 0.69
N ASP A 152 2.11 -2.56 -0.51
CA ASP A 152 1.18 -2.33 -1.62
C ASP A 152 -0.02 -3.25 -1.42
N ALA A 153 -1.03 -2.71 -0.77
CA ALA A 153 -2.29 -3.38 -0.47
C ALA A 153 -3.41 -2.87 -1.39
N ALA A 154 -3.08 -2.46 -2.63
CA ALA A 154 -4.08 -1.97 -3.58
C ALA A 154 -5.27 -2.92 -3.76
N GLN A 155 -5.03 -4.21 -3.61
CA GLN A 155 -6.04 -5.28 -3.70
C GLN A 155 -6.36 -5.91 -2.33
N GLY A 156 -5.87 -5.34 -1.23
CA GLY A 156 -5.86 -5.95 0.10
C GLY A 156 -6.93 -5.45 1.07
N VAL A 157 -7.86 -4.58 0.65
CA VAL A 157 -8.91 -4.06 1.54
C VAL A 157 -9.76 -5.20 2.12
N ASP A 158 -9.94 -5.20 3.45
CA ASP A 158 -10.66 -6.25 4.19
C ASP A 158 -10.10 -7.69 4.02
N ALA A 159 -8.88 -7.83 3.53
CA ALA A 159 -8.13 -9.08 3.61
C ALA A 159 -7.20 -9.07 4.84
N TYR A 160 -6.86 -10.26 5.36
CA TYR A 160 -6.18 -10.38 6.63
C TYR A 160 -5.05 -11.41 6.58
N TYR A 161 -3.94 -11.12 7.26
CA TYR A 161 -2.85 -12.05 7.53
C TYR A 161 -2.75 -12.27 9.04
N HIS A 162 -3.02 -13.50 9.50
CA HIS A 162 -3.03 -13.86 10.93
C HIS A 162 -3.84 -12.89 11.81
N GLY A 163 -5.01 -12.48 11.34
CA GLY A 163 -5.92 -11.59 12.06
C GLY A 163 -5.58 -10.09 12.01
N LYS A 164 -4.51 -9.69 11.33
CA LYS A 164 -4.19 -8.30 11.04
C LYS A 164 -4.59 -7.95 9.62
N ALA A 165 -5.22 -6.81 9.42
CA ALA A 165 -5.58 -6.35 8.09
C ALA A 165 -4.33 -6.12 7.24
N LEU A 166 -4.33 -6.57 5.98
CA LEU A 166 -3.26 -6.25 5.05
C LEU A 166 -3.16 -4.74 4.86
N GLY A 167 -1.95 -4.21 4.73
CA GLY A 167 -1.69 -2.77 4.70
C GLY A 167 -1.60 -2.11 6.08
N THR A 168 -1.59 -2.91 7.17
CA THR A 168 -1.46 -2.40 8.55
C THR A 168 -0.33 -3.05 9.35
N ILE A 169 0.50 -3.84 8.69
CA ILE A 169 1.53 -4.67 9.34
C ILE A 169 2.90 -3.99 9.25
N GLY A 170 3.18 -3.35 8.11
CA GLY A 170 4.39 -2.59 7.87
C GLY A 170 4.37 -1.16 8.46
N ASP A 171 5.30 -0.33 8.01
CA ASP A 171 5.36 1.09 8.40
C ASP A 171 4.26 1.92 7.69
N PHE A 172 3.96 1.57 6.43
CA PHE A 172 2.93 2.21 5.59
C PHE A 172 2.15 1.15 4.83
N GLY A 173 0.87 1.41 4.59
CA GLY A 173 0.03 0.60 3.72
C GLY A 173 -0.76 1.46 2.74
N CYS A 174 -0.78 1.06 1.48
CA CYS A 174 -1.41 1.79 0.38
C CYS A 174 -2.55 0.97 -0.20
N TYR A 175 -3.76 1.51 -0.14
CA TYR A 175 -4.98 0.88 -0.67
C TYR A 175 -5.47 1.55 -1.95
N SER A 176 -6.25 0.80 -2.73
CA SER A 176 -6.94 1.31 -3.91
C SER A 176 -8.46 1.30 -3.75
#